data_2b4704b62674e90f45db1d793e8fa560
#
_entry.id   2b4704b62674e90f45db1d793e8fa560
#
_cell.length_a   1.000
_cell.length_b   1.000
_cell.length_c   1.000
_cell.angle_alpha   90.00
_cell.angle_beta   90.00
_cell.angle_gamma   90.00
#
_symmetry.space_group_name_H-M   'P 1'
#
loop_
_entity.id
_entity.type
_entity.pdbx_description
1 polymer ?
#
loop_
_entity_poly.entity_id
_entity_poly.type
_entity_poly.pdbx_seq_one_letter_code
_entity_poly.pdbx_strand_id
1 'polypeptide(L)'
;MQEVLQQLANLQYIDSRIDEIRQLRGDLPEEVLDIETNINRHEAKINQLEEEAKNLTAEKKKLELEIKASEEKTEKYEEQQLTVRNNREYDALTKEIEAQKQFVENAISRIDEIEKNLVKLHNEFCILYDVKEYLK
;
A
#
# COMPACT_ATOMS: atom_id res chain seq x y z
N MET A 1 -2.79 67.00 28.51
CA MET A 1 -3.05 65.69 29.11
C MET A 1 -3.69 64.70 28.15
N GLN A 2 -4.62 65.08 27.35
CA GLN A 2 -5.24 64.16 26.37
C GLN A 2 -4.27 63.63 25.33
N GLU A 3 -3.32 64.44 24.86
CA GLU A 3 -2.28 64.01 23.92
C GLU A 3 -1.36 62.96 24.50
N VAL A 4 -0.98 63.10 25.77
CA VAL A 4 -0.12 62.16 26.45
C VAL A 4 -0.82 60.81 26.65
N LEU A 5 -2.10 60.82 27.01
CA LEU A 5 -2.92 59.61 27.15
C LEU A 5 -3.10 58.92 25.81
N GLN A 6 -3.28 59.67 24.73
CA GLN A 6 -3.40 59.09 23.40
C GLN A 6 -2.10 58.50 22.90
N GLN A 7 -0.98 59.13 23.17
CA GLN A 7 0.36 58.59 22.86
C GLN A 7 0.65 57.31 23.65
N LEU A 8 0.27 57.25 24.91
CA LEU A 8 0.40 56.04 25.73
C LEU A 8 -0.48 54.91 25.21
N ALA A 9 -1.71 55.20 24.79
CA ALA A 9 -2.61 54.22 24.21
C ALA A 9 -2.05 53.65 22.88
N ASN A 10 -1.50 54.51 22.05
CA ASN A 10 -0.87 54.11 20.80
C ASN A 10 0.39 53.26 21.02
N LEU A 11 1.22 53.64 22.00
CA LEU A 11 2.40 52.86 22.40
C LEU A 11 2.00 51.50 22.90
N GLN A 12 0.98 51.41 23.74
CA GLN A 12 0.47 50.13 24.27
C GLN A 12 -0.07 49.22 23.15
N TYR A 13 -0.77 49.81 22.18
CA TYR A 13 -1.26 49.09 20.99
C TYR A 13 -0.09 48.51 20.18
N ILE A 14 0.95 49.29 19.93
CA ILE A 14 2.15 48.87 19.21
C ILE A 14 2.86 47.75 19.97
N ASP A 15 3.05 47.89 21.26
CA ASP A 15 3.66 46.84 22.12
C ASP A 15 2.88 45.53 22.07
N SER A 16 1.56 45.61 22.13
CA SER A 16 0.68 44.43 22.03
C SER A 16 0.84 43.73 20.66
N ARG A 17 0.96 44.49 19.58
CA ARG A 17 1.18 43.96 18.24
C ARG A 17 2.54 43.30 18.11
N ILE A 18 3.57 43.89 18.70
CA ILE A 18 4.93 43.33 18.73
C ILE A 18 4.91 42.02 19.50
N ASP A 19 4.23 41.91 20.62
CA ASP A 19 4.12 40.69 21.40
C ASP A 19 3.39 39.57 20.65
N GLU A 20 2.30 39.91 19.92
CA GLU A 20 1.61 38.97 19.05
C GLU A 20 2.52 38.41 17.96
N ILE A 21 3.30 39.29 17.31
CA ILE A 21 4.25 38.91 16.26
C ILE A 21 5.36 38.03 16.81
N ARG A 22 5.88 38.34 17.99
CA ARG A 22 6.91 37.53 18.66
C ARG A 22 6.38 36.14 18.99
N GLN A 23 5.14 36.02 19.47
CA GLN A 23 4.50 34.76 19.76
C GLN A 23 4.30 33.91 18.50
N LEU A 24 3.81 34.51 17.41
CA LEU A 24 3.67 33.85 16.10
C LEU A 24 5.02 33.35 15.60
N ARG A 25 6.07 34.19 15.73
CA ARG A 25 7.43 33.81 15.34
C ARG A 25 7.98 32.63 16.16
N GLY A 26 7.63 32.58 17.45
CA GLY A 26 8.03 31.47 18.32
C GLY A 26 7.33 30.16 17.99
N ASP A 27 6.06 30.23 17.53
CA ASP A 27 5.26 29.06 17.17
C ASP A 27 5.60 28.47 15.79
N LEU A 28 6.06 29.31 14.85
CA LEU A 28 6.40 28.90 13.49
C LEU A 28 7.39 27.74 13.39
N PRO A 29 8.54 27.72 14.13
CA PRO A 29 9.47 26.59 14.07
C PRO A 29 8.83 25.28 14.52
N GLU A 30 7.94 25.30 15.50
CA GLU A 30 7.22 24.13 15.99
C GLU A 30 6.25 23.60 14.94
N GLU A 31 5.50 24.50 14.27
CA GLU A 31 4.60 24.15 13.17
C GLU A 31 5.35 23.55 11.98
N VAL A 32 6.50 24.13 11.62
CA VAL A 32 7.37 23.61 10.55
C VAL A 32 7.86 22.21 10.90
N LEU A 33 8.27 21.99 12.15
CA LEU A 33 8.71 20.68 12.60
C LEU A 33 7.61 19.64 12.54
N ASP A 34 6.38 20.01 12.90
CA ASP A 34 5.20 19.13 12.80
C ASP A 34 4.91 18.75 11.36
N ILE A 35 4.99 19.72 10.43
CA ILE A 35 4.79 19.48 8.99
C ILE A 35 5.87 18.55 8.45
N GLU A 36 7.13 18.79 8.79
CA GLU A 36 8.25 17.92 8.39
C GLU A 36 8.08 16.50 8.91
N THR A 37 7.65 16.33 10.15
CA THR A 37 7.37 15.03 10.76
C THR A 37 6.25 14.31 10.00
N ASN A 38 5.18 15.03 9.65
CA ASN A 38 4.06 14.48 8.88
C ASN A 38 4.49 14.06 7.48
N ILE A 39 5.29 14.88 6.80
CA ILE A 39 5.84 14.56 5.48
C ILE A 39 6.68 13.28 5.55
N ASN A 40 7.57 13.17 6.52
CA ASN A 40 8.42 11.98 6.70
C ASN A 40 7.59 10.73 6.98
N ARG A 41 6.53 10.86 7.76
CA ARG A 41 5.60 9.75 8.05
C ARG A 41 4.89 9.30 6.78
N HIS A 42 4.40 10.23 5.96
CA HIS A 42 3.75 9.90 4.69
C HIS A 42 4.71 9.27 3.68
N GLU A 43 5.95 9.77 3.62
CA GLU A 43 6.99 9.19 2.75
C GLU A 43 7.32 7.75 3.16
N ALA A 44 7.49 7.50 4.46
CA ALA A 44 7.72 6.16 4.98
C ALA A 44 6.57 5.22 4.65
N LYS A 45 5.32 5.69 4.77
CA LYS A 45 4.14 4.91 4.44
C LYS A 45 4.04 4.62 2.94
N ILE A 46 4.34 5.60 2.09
CA ILE A 46 4.38 5.41 0.63
C ILE A 46 5.41 4.35 0.25
N ASN A 47 6.61 4.41 0.83
CA ASN A 47 7.66 3.42 0.59
C ASN A 47 7.23 2.02 1.03
N GLN A 48 6.57 1.91 2.17
CA GLN A 48 6.01 0.66 2.67
C GLN A 48 4.97 0.08 1.71
N LEU A 49 4.05 0.91 1.21
CA LEU A 49 3.04 0.49 0.25
C LEU A 49 3.65 0.05 -1.08
N GLU A 50 4.69 0.73 -1.54
CA GLU A 50 5.43 0.33 -2.75
C GLU A 50 6.09 -1.03 -2.59
N GLU A 51 6.71 -1.30 -1.44
CA GLU A 51 7.32 -2.61 -1.16
C GLU A 51 6.26 -3.72 -1.10
N GLU A 52 5.15 -3.48 -0.42
CA GLU A 52 4.04 -4.43 -0.37
C GLU A 52 3.50 -4.72 -1.77
N ALA A 53 3.33 -3.69 -2.61
CA ALA A 53 2.88 -3.85 -3.99
C ALA A 53 3.86 -4.67 -4.82
N LYS A 54 5.15 -4.46 -4.66
CA LYS A 54 6.19 -5.26 -5.33
C LYS A 54 6.15 -6.71 -4.89
N ASN A 55 6.04 -6.96 -3.59
CA ASN A 55 5.98 -8.32 -3.03
C ASN A 55 4.74 -9.06 -3.53
N LEU A 56 3.58 -8.40 -3.55
CA LEU A 56 2.33 -8.98 -4.04
C LEU A 56 2.40 -9.27 -5.54
N THR A 57 3.00 -8.38 -6.32
CA THR A 57 3.19 -8.58 -7.76
C THR A 57 4.12 -9.77 -8.03
N ALA A 58 5.20 -9.91 -7.27
CA ALA A 58 6.12 -11.04 -7.37
C ALA A 58 5.42 -12.36 -7.00
N GLU A 59 4.63 -12.37 -5.93
CA GLU A 59 3.83 -13.53 -5.52
C GLU A 59 2.83 -13.92 -6.60
N LYS A 60 2.15 -12.95 -7.20
CA LYS A 60 1.21 -13.18 -8.30
C LYS A 60 1.89 -13.85 -9.49
N LYS A 61 3.04 -13.34 -9.92
CA LYS A 61 3.82 -13.92 -11.02
C LYS A 61 4.26 -15.36 -10.70
N LYS A 62 4.71 -15.60 -9.48
CA LYS A 62 5.08 -16.92 -9.02
C LYS A 62 3.91 -17.87 -9.10
N LEU A 63 2.74 -17.48 -8.62
CA LEU A 63 1.52 -18.28 -8.68
C LEU A 63 1.07 -18.56 -10.11
N GLU A 64 1.18 -17.59 -11.00
CA GLU A 64 0.88 -17.78 -12.44
C GLU A 64 1.79 -18.84 -13.08
N LEU A 65 3.07 -18.82 -12.76
CA LEU A 65 4.02 -19.84 -13.22
C LEU A 65 3.71 -21.21 -12.63
N GLU A 66 3.35 -21.28 -11.36
CA GLU A 66 2.95 -22.53 -10.70
C GLU A 66 1.66 -23.10 -11.29
N ILE A 67 0.70 -22.25 -11.66
CA ILE A 67 -0.53 -22.67 -12.36
C ILE A 67 -0.20 -23.29 -13.71
N LYS A 68 0.65 -22.64 -14.51
CA LYS A 68 1.08 -23.21 -15.79
C LYS A 68 1.76 -24.56 -15.63
N ALA A 69 2.66 -24.66 -14.66
CA ALA A 69 3.33 -25.94 -14.37
C ALA A 69 2.35 -27.02 -13.94
N SER A 70 1.33 -26.68 -13.14
CA SER A 70 0.28 -27.61 -12.74
C SER A 70 -0.60 -28.04 -13.90
N GLU A 71 -0.95 -27.12 -14.79
CA GLU A 71 -1.72 -27.42 -16.00
C GLU A 71 -0.97 -28.37 -16.92
N GLU A 72 0.33 -28.14 -17.14
CA GLU A 72 1.19 -29.04 -17.92
C GLU A 72 1.28 -30.44 -17.28
N LYS A 73 1.40 -30.52 -15.97
CA LYS A 73 1.38 -31.81 -15.25
C LYS A 73 0.04 -32.51 -15.41
N THR A 74 -1.06 -31.78 -15.33
CA THR A 74 -2.40 -32.30 -15.51
C THR A 74 -2.58 -32.91 -16.89
N GLU A 75 -2.12 -32.20 -17.94
CA GLU A 75 -2.15 -32.72 -19.32
C GLU A 75 -1.36 -34.02 -19.45
N LYS A 76 -0.15 -34.05 -18.88
CA LYS A 76 0.68 -35.27 -18.88
C LYS A 76 0.01 -36.45 -18.17
N TYR A 77 -0.63 -36.19 -17.02
CA TYR A 77 -1.35 -37.20 -16.30
C TYR A 77 -2.57 -37.71 -17.08
N GLU A 78 -3.30 -36.83 -17.74
CA GLU A 78 -4.43 -37.17 -18.60
C GLU A 78 -3.98 -38.05 -19.78
N GLU A 79 -2.85 -37.70 -20.44
CA GLU A 79 -2.26 -38.53 -21.49
C GLU A 79 -1.84 -39.90 -20.96
N GLN A 80 -1.24 -39.97 -19.78
CA GLN A 80 -0.86 -41.23 -19.15
C GLN A 80 -2.08 -42.09 -18.83
N GLN A 81 -3.20 -41.48 -18.40
CA GLN A 81 -4.45 -42.20 -18.17
C GLN A 81 -4.98 -42.91 -19.40
N LEU A 82 -4.78 -42.33 -20.59
CA LEU A 82 -5.20 -42.93 -21.85
C LEU A 82 -4.42 -44.19 -22.20
N THR A 83 -3.19 -44.32 -21.69
CA THR A 83 -2.28 -45.46 -21.98
C THR A 83 -2.27 -46.52 -20.87
N VAL A 84 -2.81 -46.22 -19.71
CA VAL A 84 -2.82 -47.11 -18.53
C VAL A 84 -3.91 -48.17 -18.68
N ARG A 85 -3.53 -49.44 -18.42
CA ARG A 85 -4.46 -50.58 -18.49
C ARG A 85 -4.93 -51.07 -17.11
N ASN A 86 -4.25 -50.67 -16.03
CA ASN A 86 -4.53 -51.07 -14.65
C ASN A 86 -5.41 -50.02 -13.98
N ASN A 87 -6.54 -50.45 -13.40
CA ASN A 87 -7.46 -49.59 -12.67
C ASN A 87 -6.79 -48.90 -11.46
N ARG A 88 -5.85 -49.54 -10.81
CA ARG A 88 -5.15 -49.00 -9.67
C ARG A 88 -4.29 -47.79 -10.04
N GLU A 89 -3.58 -47.89 -11.15
CA GLU A 89 -2.78 -46.77 -11.70
C GLU A 89 -3.67 -45.67 -12.20
N TYR A 90 -4.80 -45.99 -12.84
CA TYR A 90 -5.79 -45.03 -13.30
C TYR A 90 -6.36 -44.25 -12.14
N ASP A 91 -6.74 -44.89 -11.03
CA ASP A 91 -7.27 -44.23 -9.85
C ASP A 91 -6.21 -43.31 -9.18
N ALA A 92 -4.97 -43.77 -9.15
CA ALA A 92 -3.86 -42.96 -8.63
C ALA A 92 -3.64 -41.70 -9.46
N LEU A 93 -3.69 -41.79 -10.79
CA LEU A 93 -3.58 -40.63 -11.70
C LEU A 93 -4.77 -39.71 -11.56
N THR A 94 -5.98 -40.23 -11.38
CA THR A 94 -7.19 -39.45 -11.13
C THR A 94 -7.04 -38.59 -9.88
N LYS A 95 -6.53 -39.18 -8.80
CA LYS A 95 -6.25 -38.49 -7.54
C LYS A 95 -5.23 -37.38 -7.72
N GLU A 96 -4.16 -37.61 -8.48
CA GLU A 96 -3.15 -36.63 -8.79
C GLU A 96 -3.73 -35.44 -9.62
N ILE A 97 -4.56 -35.75 -10.60
CA ILE A 97 -5.25 -34.75 -11.42
C ILE A 97 -6.17 -33.89 -10.55
N GLU A 98 -6.95 -34.50 -9.68
CA GLU A 98 -7.82 -33.78 -8.73
C GLU A 98 -7.01 -32.89 -7.79
N ALA A 99 -5.88 -33.37 -7.28
CA ALA A 99 -4.99 -32.61 -6.43
C ALA A 99 -4.42 -31.39 -7.18
N GLN A 100 -4.03 -31.54 -8.44
CA GLN A 100 -3.54 -30.44 -9.27
C GLN A 100 -4.63 -29.42 -9.57
N LYS A 101 -5.83 -29.89 -9.87
CA LYS A 101 -6.99 -28.99 -10.10
C LYS A 101 -7.32 -28.19 -8.85
N GLN A 102 -7.30 -28.83 -7.68
CA GLN A 102 -7.53 -28.15 -6.40
C GLN A 102 -6.45 -27.10 -6.12
N PHE A 103 -5.19 -27.43 -6.41
CA PHE A 103 -4.10 -26.49 -6.29
C PHE A 103 -4.28 -25.27 -7.19
N VAL A 104 -4.69 -25.48 -8.44
CA VAL A 104 -4.97 -24.39 -9.41
C VAL A 104 -6.11 -23.51 -8.92
N GLU A 105 -7.19 -24.08 -8.42
CA GLU A 105 -8.32 -23.32 -7.85
C GLU A 105 -7.88 -22.46 -6.67
N ASN A 106 -7.12 -23.02 -5.75
CA ASN A 106 -6.58 -22.28 -4.61
C ASN A 106 -5.64 -21.16 -5.04
N ALA A 107 -4.80 -21.41 -6.03
CA ALA A 107 -3.89 -20.42 -6.59
C ALA A 107 -4.65 -19.28 -7.27
N ILE A 108 -5.70 -19.57 -8.02
CA ILE A 108 -6.58 -18.57 -8.67
C ILE A 108 -7.27 -17.70 -7.61
N SER A 109 -7.81 -18.31 -6.55
CA SER A 109 -8.41 -17.59 -5.44
C SER A 109 -7.42 -16.66 -4.77
N ARG A 110 -6.17 -17.11 -4.58
CA ARG A 110 -5.12 -16.29 -4.00
C ARG A 110 -4.74 -15.12 -4.92
N ILE A 111 -4.68 -15.35 -6.22
CA ILE A 111 -4.43 -14.29 -7.21
C ILE A 111 -5.53 -13.23 -7.17
N ASP A 112 -6.78 -13.63 -7.07
CA ASP A 112 -7.92 -12.70 -6.94
C ASP A 112 -7.79 -11.84 -5.66
N GLU A 113 -7.42 -12.45 -4.54
CA GLU A 113 -7.15 -11.72 -3.29
C GLU A 113 -6.02 -10.71 -3.47
N ILE A 114 -4.94 -11.14 -4.12
CA ILE A 114 -3.77 -10.27 -4.40
C ILE A 114 -4.19 -9.09 -5.28
N GLU A 115 -4.97 -9.33 -6.32
CA GLU A 115 -5.49 -8.26 -7.18
C GLU A 115 -6.34 -7.24 -6.42
N LYS A 116 -7.21 -7.71 -5.54
CA LYS A 116 -8.03 -6.85 -4.67
C LYS A 116 -7.15 -6.03 -3.73
N ASN A 117 -6.15 -6.65 -3.13
CA ASN A 117 -5.20 -5.97 -2.25
C ASN A 117 -4.37 -4.94 -3.01
N LEU A 118 -3.93 -5.24 -4.23
CA LEU A 118 -3.22 -4.30 -5.10
C LEU A 118 -4.07 -3.08 -5.44
N VAL A 119 -5.35 -3.26 -5.71
CA VAL A 119 -6.28 -2.15 -5.96
C VAL A 119 -6.40 -1.26 -4.72
N LYS A 120 -6.54 -1.86 -3.54
CA LYS A 120 -6.59 -1.12 -2.27
C LYS A 120 -5.32 -0.34 -2.02
N LEU A 121 -4.16 -0.96 -2.22
CA LEU A 121 -2.85 -0.33 -2.06
C LEU A 121 -2.67 0.83 -3.04
N HIS A 122 -3.10 0.64 -4.27
CA HIS A 122 -3.05 1.69 -5.30
C HIS A 122 -3.89 2.90 -4.90
N ASN A 123 -5.11 2.67 -4.40
CA ASN A 123 -5.99 3.73 -3.92
C ASN A 123 -5.38 4.47 -2.73
N GLU A 124 -4.83 3.75 -1.76
CA GLU A 124 -4.14 4.34 -0.62
C GLU A 124 -2.91 5.14 -1.05
N PHE A 125 -2.13 4.60 -1.97
CA PHE A 125 -0.97 5.27 -2.54
C PHE A 125 -1.36 6.58 -3.23
N CYS A 126 -2.42 6.59 -4.04
CA CYS A 126 -2.91 7.79 -4.69
C CYS A 126 -3.34 8.86 -3.69
N ILE A 127 -4.05 8.48 -2.64
CA ILE A 127 -4.48 9.39 -1.57
C ILE A 127 -3.27 10.00 -0.87
N LEU A 128 -2.30 9.18 -0.49
CA LEU A 128 -1.08 9.64 0.20
C LEU A 128 -0.19 10.51 -0.70
N TYR A 129 -0.11 10.18 -1.97
CA TYR A 129 0.64 10.95 -2.94
C TYR A 129 0.03 12.33 -3.13
N ASP A 130 -1.28 12.44 -3.24
CA ASP A 130 -2.00 13.70 -3.33
C ASP A 130 -1.78 14.55 -2.07
N VAL A 131 -1.83 13.94 -0.89
CA VAL A 131 -1.54 14.60 0.38
C VAL A 131 -0.10 15.12 0.41
N LYS A 132 0.87 14.31 -0.05
CA LYS A 132 2.28 14.71 -0.12
C LYS A 132 2.48 15.92 -1.03
N GLU A 133 1.87 15.92 -2.20
CA GLU A 133 1.92 17.06 -3.13
C GLU A 133 1.27 18.30 -2.53
N TYR A 134 0.17 18.14 -1.81
CA TYR A 134 -0.50 19.25 -1.14
C TYR A 134 0.36 19.85 -0.03
N LEU A 135 1.11 19.04 0.72
CA LEU A 135 1.99 19.50 1.81
C LEU A 135 3.29 20.14 1.33
N LYS A 136 3.67 19.91 0.09
CA LYS A 136 4.80 20.63 -0.52
C LYS A 136 4.40 22.04 -0.93
#